data_df49760772638919d3c74a70a3ccaf39
#
_entry.id   df49760772638919d3c74a70a3ccaf39
#
_cell.length_a   1.000
_cell.length_b   1.000
_cell.length_c   1.000
_cell.angle_alpha   90.00
_cell.angle_beta   90.00
_cell.angle_gamma   90.00
#
_symmetry.space_group_name_H-M   'P 1'
#
loop_
_entity.id
_entity.type
_entity.pdbx_description
1 polymer ?
#
loop_
_entity_poly.entity_id
_entity_poly.type
_entity_poly.pdbx_seq_one_letter_code
_entity_poly.pdbx_strand_id
1 'polypeptide(L)'
;MALIHLHQWWVFIVLIVFTAGLVTPASADSAAAARIGEIWVQDEAGAARYHHGFADGLRELGYVEGQNLIVLTRYANGDESRLPLLLDELIALKVDLLFVSAAAVGAAKKATTTIPIVCATMNDPVGAGLVASLSRPGGNLTGVTWQSVDTATKRLEFAFELRAELSRLAVLFDSGESAAQREAEVVSSVARKRKVTTVTFEVHRLSDLQAAFASMAKSRPQALYVVDNPFMTGMRGQIAALALQMRVPMISEARSFAEAGAVLTYGAKDSHLLRRGAVYVDKILKGAKPGDLPIEQPTEFELIVNLKAAKALGIRVPSFILERADRVIR
;
A
#
# COMPACT_ATOMS: atom_id res chain seq x y z
N MET A 1 -36.80 -89.90 56.34
CA MET A 1 -37.27 -88.58 56.83
C MET A 1 -36.15 -87.61 56.69
N ALA A 2 -36.28 -86.67 55.75
CA ALA A 2 -35.62 -85.34 55.73
C ALA A 2 -35.87 -84.76 54.31
N LEU A 3 -36.64 -83.73 54.21
CA LEU A 3 -36.92 -82.95 53.03
C LEU A 3 -35.70 -82.15 52.62
N ILE A 4 -35.37 -82.14 51.30
CA ILE A 4 -34.38 -81.28 50.69
C ILE A 4 -35.13 -80.22 49.93
N HIS A 5 -34.98 -78.96 50.34
CA HIS A 5 -35.48 -77.80 49.63
C HIS A 5 -34.52 -77.42 48.51
N LEU A 6 -34.96 -77.46 47.23
CA LEU A 6 -34.24 -76.84 46.12
C LEU A 6 -34.56 -75.37 46.04
N HIS A 7 -33.55 -74.54 46.13
CA HIS A 7 -33.62 -73.11 45.81
C HIS A 7 -33.22 -72.93 44.36
N GLN A 8 -34.18 -72.41 43.56
CA GLN A 8 -33.97 -72.00 42.17
C GLN A 8 -33.36 -70.62 42.16
N TRP A 9 -32.19 -70.49 41.57
CA TRP A 9 -31.54 -69.24 41.29
C TRP A 9 -31.92 -68.79 39.89
N TRP A 10 -32.70 -67.70 39.76
CA TRP A 10 -32.95 -67.04 38.49
C TRP A 10 -31.78 -66.14 38.16
N VAL A 11 -31.00 -66.41 37.12
CA VAL A 11 -29.96 -65.55 36.59
C VAL A 11 -30.62 -64.58 35.60
N PHE A 12 -30.79 -63.34 35.98
CA PHE A 12 -31.14 -62.27 35.07
C PHE A 12 -29.93 -61.90 34.24
N ILE A 13 -29.91 -62.27 32.96
CA ILE A 13 -28.99 -61.77 31.95
C ILE A 13 -29.50 -60.40 31.52
N VAL A 14 -28.89 -59.30 32.00
CA VAL A 14 -29.12 -57.93 31.48
C VAL A 14 -28.33 -57.80 30.21
N LEU A 15 -29.02 -57.84 29.06
CA LEU A 15 -28.45 -57.58 27.76
C LEU A 15 -28.26 -56.06 27.60
N ILE A 16 -27.07 -55.55 27.86
CA ILE A 16 -26.74 -54.14 27.55
C ILE A 16 -26.51 -54.05 26.04
N VAL A 17 -27.50 -53.55 25.32
CA VAL A 17 -27.36 -53.17 23.91
C VAL A 17 -26.56 -51.85 23.85
N PHE A 18 -25.28 -51.94 23.56
CA PHE A 18 -24.42 -50.79 23.24
C PHE A 18 -24.83 -50.30 21.84
N THR A 19 -25.73 -49.32 21.74
CA THR A 19 -25.92 -48.59 20.51
C THR A 19 -24.71 -47.73 20.29
N ALA A 20 -23.75 -48.19 19.51
CA ALA A 20 -22.66 -47.39 18.97
C ALA A 20 -23.32 -46.33 18.03
N GLY A 21 -23.62 -45.16 18.58
CA GLY A 21 -23.98 -44.02 17.78
C GLY A 21 -22.79 -43.72 16.86
N LEU A 22 -22.95 -44.00 15.58
CA LEU A 22 -22.10 -43.48 14.52
C LEU A 22 -22.17 -41.96 14.61
N VAL A 23 -21.21 -41.33 15.36
CA VAL A 23 -20.91 -39.92 15.21
C VAL A 23 -20.28 -39.80 13.83
N THR A 24 -21.11 -39.55 12.83
CA THR A 24 -20.61 -39.03 11.55
C THR A 24 -19.91 -37.75 11.88
N PRO A 25 -18.60 -37.62 11.58
CA PRO A 25 -17.99 -36.30 11.65
C PRO A 25 -18.82 -35.40 10.75
N ALA A 26 -19.40 -34.34 11.31
CA ALA A 26 -19.98 -33.30 10.51
C ALA A 26 -18.93 -32.91 9.48
N SER A 27 -19.20 -33.20 8.21
CA SER A 27 -18.38 -32.69 7.12
C SER A 27 -18.38 -31.19 7.34
N ALA A 28 -17.25 -30.65 7.81
CA ALA A 28 -17.03 -29.24 7.73
C ALA A 28 -17.24 -28.93 6.24
N ASP A 29 -18.32 -28.22 5.97
CA ASP A 29 -18.60 -27.69 4.66
C ASP A 29 -17.32 -26.95 4.29
N SER A 30 -16.50 -27.51 3.40
CA SER A 30 -15.26 -26.87 3.00
C SER A 30 -15.72 -25.68 2.18
N ALA A 31 -15.91 -24.55 2.87
CA ALA A 31 -16.17 -23.30 2.20
C ALA A 31 -15.13 -23.20 1.06
N ALA A 32 -15.63 -23.02 -0.16
CA ALA A 32 -14.74 -22.94 -1.32
C ALA A 32 -13.67 -21.89 -1.03
N ALA A 33 -12.41 -22.20 -1.33
CA ALA A 33 -11.30 -21.30 -1.08
C ALA A 33 -11.58 -19.93 -1.73
N ALA A 34 -11.46 -18.86 -0.97
CA ALA A 34 -11.65 -17.51 -1.45
C ALA A 34 -10.64 -17.20 -2.58
N ARG A 35 -11.10 -16.54 -3.64
CA ARG A 35 -10.29 -16.24 -4.82
C ARG A 35 -10.03 -14.74 -4.91
N ILE A 36 -8.81 -14.31 -4.72
CA ILE A 36 -8.41 -12.91 -4.82
C ILE A 36 -7.64 -12.69 -6.12
N GLY A 37 -8.10 -11.75 -6.94
CA GLY A 37 -7.33 -11.24 -8.07
C GLY A 37 -6.45 -10.09 -7.61
N GLU A 38 -5.15 -10.24 -7.68
CA GLU A 38 -4.19 -9.21 -7.30
C GLU A 38 -3.55 -8.63 -8.56
N ILE A 39 -3.54 -7.28 -8.70
CA ILE A 39 -2.97 -6.62 -9.88
C ILE A 39 -2.05 -5.46 -9.49
N TRP A 40 -0.83 -5.50 -10.02
CA TRP A 40 0.21 -4.50 -9.82
C TRP A 40 0.66 -3.90 -11.15
N VAL A 41 0.85 -2.56 -11.16
CA VAL A 41 1.45 -1.89 -12.32
C VAL A 41 2.93 -2.18 -12.43
N GLN A 42 3.63 -2.32 -11.30
CA GLN A 42 5.04 -2.71 -11.24
C GLN A 42 5.25 -4.14 -11.77
N ASP A 43 6.51 -4.51 -11.97
CA ASP A 43 6.93 -5.90 -12.11
C ASP A 43 6.90 -6.62 -10.74
N GLU A 44 7.13 -7.92 -10.75
CA GLU A 44 7.12 -8.75 -9.55
C GLU A 44 8.09 -8.23 -8.48
N ALA A 45 9.32 -7.88 -8.86
CA ALA A 45 10.33 -7.38 -7.94
C ALA A 45 9.94 -6.04 -7.31
N GLY A 46 9.35 -5.13 -8.09
CA GLY A 46 8.85 -3.84 -7.62
C GLY A 46 7.63 -3.96 -6.70
N ALA A 47 6.77 -4.95 -6.95
CA ALA A 47 5.57 -5.20 -6.16
C ALA A 47 5.83 -6.06 -4.91
N ALA A 48 6.93 -6.80 -4.84
CA ALA A 48 7.18 -7.85 -3.84
C ALA A 48 6.92 -7.41 -2.39
N ARG A 49 7.39 -6.21 -2.00
CA ARG A 49 7.19 -5.72 -0.62
C ARG A 49 5.73 -5.44 -0.30
N TYR A 50 4.95 -4.97 -1.28
CA TYR A 50 3.52 -4.71 -1.12
C TYR A 50 2.75 -6.03 -1.05
N HIS A 51 3.06 -6.94 -1.97
CA HIS A 51 2.51 -8.30 -1.96
C HIS A 51 2.78 -9.00 -0.62
N HIS A 52 4.02 -9.00 -0.12
CA HIS A 52 4.35 -9.60 1.17
C HIS A 52 3.58 -8.95 2.33
N GLY A 53 3.49 -7.62 2.38
CA GLY A 53 2.75 -6.92 3.43
C GLY A 53 1.25 -7.26 3.44
N PHE A 54 0.66 -7.42 2.27
CA PHE A 54 -0.73 -7.86 2.10
C PHE A 54 -0.92 -9.33 2.51
N ALA A 55 -0.05 -10.22 2.03
CA ALA A 55 -0.08 -11.65 2.37
C ALA A 55 0.11 -11.88 3.88
N ASP A 56 1.00 -11.12 4.55
CA ASP A 56 1.15 -11.17 6.01
C ASP A 56 -0.14 -10.76 6.71
N GLY A 57 -0.79 -9.69 6.25
CA GLY A 57 -2.07 -9.26 6.80
C GLY A 57 -3.18 -10.30 6.64
N LEU A 58 -3.25 -10.97 5.49
CA LEU A 58 -4.20 -12.07 5.28
C LEU A 58 -3.91 -13.27 6.18
N ARG A 59 -2.62 -13.61 6.36
CA ARG A 59 -2.20 -14.71 7.25
C ARG A 59 -2.56 -14.44 8.70
N GLU A 60 -2.39 -13.21 9.18
CA GLU A 60 -2.80 -12.76 10.53
C GLU A 60 -4.32 -12.93 10.76
N LEU A 61 -5.12 -12.87 9.67
CA LEU A 61 -6.57 -13.06 9.69
C LEU A 61 -7.01 -14.52 9.46
N GLY A 62 -6.06 -15.45 9.34
CA GLY A 62 -6.32 -16.89 9.19
C GLY A 62 -6.48 -17.36 7.74
N TYR A 63 -6.18 -16.52 6.75
CA TYR A 63 -6.14 -16.93 5.35
C TYR A 63 -4.79 -17.55 5.00
N VAL A 64 -4.81 -18.75 4.45
CA VAL A 64 -3.62 -19.53 4.06
C VAL A 64 -3.74 -19.93 2.60
N GLU A 65 -2.83 -19.43 1.77
CA GLU A 65 -2.80 -19.77 0.35
C GLU A 65 -2.64 -21.29 0.15
N GLY A 66 -3.38 -21.86 -0.79
CA GLY A 66 -3.43 -23.29 -1.04
C GLY A 66 -4.33 -24.09 -0.07
N GLN A 67 -4.90 -23.46 0.96
CA GLN A 67 -5.87 -24.10 1.88
C GLN A 67 -7.26 -23.47 1.74
N ASN A 68 -7.44 -22.25 2.23
CA ASN A 68 -8.71 -21.52 2.21
C ASN A 68 -8.65 -20.24 1.36
N LEU A 69 -7.53 -20.02 0.67
CA LEU A 69 -7.26 -18.85 -0.15
C LEU A 69 -6.54 -19.24 -1.45
N ILE A 70 -6.93 -18.61 -2.55
CA ILE A 70 -6.25 -18.64 -3.85
C ILE A 70 -5.96 -17.19 -4.24
N VAL A 71 -4.69 -16.83 -4.40
CA VAL A 71 -4.27 -15.52 -4.90
C VAL A 71 -3.81 -15.65 -6.35
N LEU A 72 -4.44 -14.87 -7.23
CA LEU A 72 -4.16 -14.85 -8.66
C LEU A 72 -3.51 -13.51 -9.00
N THR A 73 -2.19 -13.46 -8.99
CA THR A 73 -1.45 -12.22 -9.19
C THR A 73 -1.13 -11.95 -10.65
N ARG A 74 -1.23 -10.68 -11.07
CA ARG A 74 -0.86 -10.17 -12.39
C ARG A 74 0.01 -8.92 -12.27
N TYR A 75 1.00 -8.80 -13.14
CA TYR A 75 1.94 -7.68 -13.21
C TYR A 75 1.88 -7.02 -14.57
N ALA A 76 1.66 -5.71 -14.61
CA ALA A 76 1.68 -4.94 -15.85
C ALA A 76 3.11 -4.61 -16.35
N ASN A 77 4.12 -4.82 -15.50
CA ASN A 77 5.54 -4.58 -15.80
C ASN A 77 5.84 -3.13 -16.22
N GLY A 78 5.18 -2.17 -15.58
CA GLY A 78 5.32 -0.74 -15.86
C GLY A 78 4.49 -0.24 -17.05
N ASP A 79 3.76 -1.11 -17.73
CA ASP A 79 2.91 -0.75 -18.88
C ASP A 79 1.43 -0.80 -18.50
N GLU A 80 0.87 0.37 -18.17
CA GLU A 80 -0.54 0.49 -17.79
C GLU A 80 -1.51 0.13 -18.93
N SER A 81 -1.08 0.15 -20.20
CA SER A 81 -1.91 -0.25 -21.33
C SER A 81 -2.32 -1.73 -21.28
N ARG A 82 -1.60 -2.55 -20.51
CA ARG A 82 -1.90 -3.97 -20.27
C ARG A 82 -3.00 -4.21 -19.25
N LEU A 83 -3.32 -3.22 -18.41
CA LEU A 83 -4.27 -3.39 -17.30
C LEU A 83 -5.65 -3.91 -17.75
N PRO A 84 -6.27 -3.43 -18.82
CA PRO A 84 -7.58 -3.96 -19.25
C PRO A 84 -7.54 -5.46 -19.50
N LEU A 85 -6.55 -5.95 -20.27
CA LEU A 85 -6.40 -7.37 -20.58
C LEU A 85 -6.19 -8.21 -19.31
N LEU A 86 -5.31 -7.77 -18.40
CA LEU A 86 -5.00 -8.48 -17.16
C LEU A 86 -6.21 -8.53 -16.21
N LEU A 87 -7.02 -7.47 -16.19
CA LEU A 87 -8.26 -7.43 -15.42
C LEU A 87 -9.31 -8.37 -15.99
N ASP A 88 -9.47 -8.41 -17.33
CA ASP A 88 -10.38 -9.34 -17.99
C ASP A 88 -10.00 -10.80 -17.71
N GLU A 89 -8.70 -11.13 -17.70
CA GLU A 89 -8.21 -12.46 -17.29
C GLU A 89 -8.64 -12.82 -15.86
N LEU A 90 -8.44 -11.90 -14.89
CA LEU A 90 -8.81 -12.12 -13.49
C LEU A 90 -10.33 -12.29 -13.33
N ILE A 91 -11.11 -11.49 -14.03
CA ILE A 91 -12.59 -11.58 -14.03
C ILE A 91 -13.04 -12.91 -14.61
N ALA A 92 -12.45 -13.36 -15.73
CA ALA A 92 -12.74 -14.66 -16.34
C ALA A 92 -12.41 -15.84 -15.42
N LEU A 93 -11.42 -15.69 -14.54
CA LEU A 93 -11.04 -16.65 -13.50
C LEU A 93 -12.00 -16.64 -12.29
N LYS A 94 -13.07 -15.83 -12.33
CA LYS A 94 -14.13 -15.75 -11.31
C LYS A 94 -13.56 -15.45 -9.91
N VAL A 95 -12.80 -14.38 -9.80
CA VAL A 95 -12.31 -13.89 -8.50
C VAL A 95 -13.48 -13.32 -7.68
N ASP A 96 -13.44 -13.50 -6.36
CA ASP A 96 -14.45 -12.96 -5.43
C ASP A 96 -14.24 -11.46 -5.19
N LEU A 97 -12.99 -10.99 -5.30
CA LEU A 97 -12.63 -9.59 -5.22
C LEU A 97 -11.31 -9.32 -5.96
N LEU A 98 -11.08 -8.04 -6.26
CA LEU A 98 -9.83 -7.52 -6.81
C LEU A 98 -9.09 -6.71 -5.74
N PHE A 99 -7.81 -7.04 -5.48
CA PHE A 99 -6.88 -6.21 -4.73
C PHE A 99 -5.93 -5.52 -5.72
N VAL A 100 -5.95 -4.20 -5.75
CA VAL A 100 -5.31 -3.46 -6.84
C VAL A 100 -4.34 -2.40 -6.35
N SER A 101 -3.26 -2.17 -7.08
CA SER A 101 -2.39 -1.01 -6.88
C SER A 101 -3.12 0.29 -7.25
N ALA A 102 -2.71 1.43 -6.67
CA ALA A 102 -3.36 2.72 -6.88
C ALA A 102 -3.55 3.09 -8.36
N ALA A 103 -2.54 2.89 -9.19
CA ALA A 103 -2.60 3.19 -10.63
C ALA A 103 -3.57 2.27 -11.39
N ALA A 104 -3.87 1.07 -10.87
CA ALA A 104 -4.80 0.14 -11.50
C ALA A 104 -6.28 0.41 -11.14
N VAL A 105 -6.57 1.24 -10.13
CA VAL A 105 -7.94 1.49 -9.64
C VAL A 105 -8.88 1.97 -10.74
N GLY A 106 -8.43 2.94 -11.54
CA GLY A 106 -9.24 3.51 -12.63
C GLY A 106 -9.61 2.48 -13.70
N ALA A 107 -8.66 1.61 -14.06
CA ALA A 107 -8.88 0.51 -14.99
C ALA A 107 -9.82 -0.55 -14.38
N ALA A 108 -9.61 -0.93 -13.12
CA ALA A 108 -10.46 -1.91 -12.43
C ALA A 108 -11.92 -1.45 -12.31
N LYS A 109 -12.16 -0.16 -12.01
CA LYS A 109 -13.52 0.40 -11.99
C LYS A 109 -14.21 0.42 -13.35
N LYS A 110 -13.44 0.51 -14.44
CA LYS A 110 -14.00 0.41 -15.80
C LYS A 110 -14.29 -1.04 -16.18
N ALA A 111 -13.46 -1.99 -15.73
CA ALA A 111 -13.60 -3.40 -16.06
C ALA A 111 -14.79 -4.06 -15.33
N THR A 112 -15.13 -3.63 -14.11
CA THR A 112 -16.24 -4.20 -13.35
C THR A 112 -16.93 -3.18 -12.44
N THR A 113 -18.26 -3.31 -12.33
CA THR A 113 -19.09 -2.57 -11.38
C THR A 113 -19.62 -3.43 -10.24
N THR A 114 -19.43 -4.76 -10.33
CA THR A 114 -20.02 -5.74 -9.41
C THR A 114 -18.98 -6.43 -8.55
N ILE A 115 -17.80 -6.78 -9.10
CA ILE A 115 -16.74 -7.41 -8.31
C ILE A 115 -16.17 -6.35 -7.35
N PRO A 116 -16.09 -6.64 -6.04
CA PRO A 116 -15.46 -5.75 -5.07
C PRO A 116 -14.02 -5.40 -5.44
N ILE A 117 -13.64 -4.15 -5.23
CA ILE A 117 -12.28 -3.65 -5.46
C ILE A 117 -11.76 -3.09 -4.13
N VAL A 118 -10.61 -3.59 -3.69
CA VAL A 118 -9.88 -3.06 -2.53
C VAL A 118 -8.55 -2.50 -3.00
N CYS A 119 -8.26 -1.27 -2.59
CA CYS A 119 -6.94 -0.65 -2.79
C CYS A 119 -6.45 -0.10 -1.46
N ALA A 120 -5.23 -0.47 -1.06
CA ALA A 120 -4.64 -0.05 0.21
C ALA A 120 -3.73 1.19 0.08
N THR A 121 -3.61 1.77 -1.11
CA THR A 121 -2.65 2.84 -1.42
C THR A 121 -3.25 3.91 -2.32
N MET A 122 -4.55 4.24 -2.15
CA MET A 122 -5.21 5.25 -2.99
C MET A 122 -4.68 6.66 -2.68
N ASN A 123 -4.36 7.40 -3.74
CA ASN A 123 -4.21 8.85 -3.64
C ASN A 123 -5.56 9.51 -3.93
N ASP A 124 -5.98 10.44 -3.10
CA ASP A 124 -7.19 11.27 -3.27
C ASP A 124 -8.33 10.65 -4.13
N PRO A 125 -8.98 9.58 -3.66
CA PRO A 125 -10.00 8.89 -4.44
C PRO A 125 -11.28 9.73 -4.66
N VAL A 126 -11.52 10.73 -3.82
CA VAL A 126 -12.65 11.68 -3.98
C VAL A 126 -12.34 12.71 -5.06
N GLY A 127 -11.18 13.36 -5.00
CA GLY A 127 -10.76 14.32 -6.01
C GLY A 127 -10.56 13.71 -7.39
N ALA A 128 -10.21 12.43 -7.47
CA ALA A 128 -10.15 11.68 -8.71
C ALA A 128 -11.52 11.17 -9.21
N GLY A 129 -12.62 11.44 -8.50
CA GLY A 129 -13.97 11.00 -8.86
C GLY A 129 -14.18 9.48 -8.79
N LEU A 130 -13.31 8.76 -8.07
CA LEU A 130 -13.39 7.31 -7.94
C LEU A 130 -14.47 6.87 -6.94
N VAL A 131 -14.73 7.69 -5.94
CA VAL A 131 -15.75 7.49 -4.90
C VAL A 131 -16.47 8.76 -4.55
N ALA A 132 -17.67 8.65 -3.97
CA ALA A 132 -18.49 9.80 -3.58
C ALA A 132 -17.90 10.57 -2.38
N SER A 133 -17.42 9.84 -1.37
CA SER A 133 -16.76 10.39 -0.19
C SER A 133 -15.93 9.30 0.50
N LEU A 134 -15.02 9.67 1.41
CA LEU A 134 -14.27 8.68 2.20
C LEU A 134 -15.19 7.92 3.18
N SER A 135 -16.16 8.61 3.79
CA SER A 135 -17.07 8.00 4.77
C SER A 135 -18.11 7.07 4.14
N ARG A 136 -18.53 7.33 2.91
CA ARG A 136 -19.47 6.53 2.12
C ARG A 136 -19.01 6.48 0.67
N PRO A 137 -18.10 5.54 0.32
CA PRO A 137 -17.53 5.45 -1.01
C PRO A 137 -18.59 5.27 -2.09
N GLY A 138 -19.60 4.42 -1.81
CA GLY A 138 -20.60 3.99 -2.79
C GLY A 138 -19.98 3.08 -3.87
N GLY A 139 -20.79 2.30 -4.54
CA GLY A 139 -20.31 1.38 -5.58
C GLY A 139 -19.46 0.23 -5.03
N ASN A 140 -18.47 -0.20 -5.82
CA ASN A 140 -17.70 -1.42 -5.55
C ASN A 140 -16.25 -1.20 -5.11
N LEU A 141 -15.81 0.05 -4.87
CA LEU A 141 -14.44 0.39 -4.45
C LEU A 141 -14.39 0.83 -2.99
N THR A 142 -13.43 0.30 -2.24
CA THR A 142 -13.07 0.73 -0.87
C THR A 142 -11.59 0.48 -0.59
N GLY A 143 -11.14 0.77 0.63
CA GLY A 143 -9.76 0.49 1.07
C GLY A 143 -9.16 1.57 1.94
N VAL A 144 -7.90 1.93 1.68
CA VAL A 144 -7.11 2.88 2.48
C VAL A 144 -6.45 3.91 1.58
N THR A 145 -6.37 5.15 2.03
CA THR A 145 -5.63 6.21 1.32
C THR A 145 -4.18 6.26 1.78
N TRP A 146 -3.33 6.83 0.92
CA TRP A 146 -1.93 7.13 1.26
C TRP A 146 -1.76 8.47 1.99
N GLN A 147 -2.67 9.39 1.80
CA GLN A 147 -2.66 10.74 2.40
C GLN A 147 -1.44 11.61 2.05
N SER A 148 -0.91 11.48 0.85
CA SER A 148 0.30 12.16 0.38
C SER A 148 0.26 13.67 0.55
N VAL A 149 -0.84 14.29 0.09
CA VAL A 149 -1.03 15.74 0.09
C VAL A 149 -1.07 16.29 1.52
N ASP A 150 -1.75 15.60 2.44
CA ASP A 150 -1.92 16.07 3.83
C ASP A 150 -0.60 16.03 4.60
N THR A 151 0.27 15.06 4.30
CA THR A 151 1.58 14.90 4.94
C THR A 151 2.68 15.75 4.31
N ALA A 152 2.45 16.33 3.13
CA ALA A 152 3.43 17.16 2.42
C ALA A 152 3.95 18.33 3.26
N THR A 153 3.07 18.97 4.04
CA THR A 153 3.48 20.05 4.96
C THR A 153 4.49 19.56 6.00
N LYS A 154 4.22 18.41 6.61
CA LYS A 154 5.12 17.81 7.61
C LYS A 154 6.45 17.39 7.01
N ARG A 155 6.42 16.82 5.82
CA ARG A 155 7.59 16.43 5.04
C ARG A 155 8.48 17.64 4.74
N LEU A 156 7.86 18.76 4.39
CA LEU A 156 8.57 19.99 4.12
C LEU A 156 9.14 20.63 5.40
N GLU A 157 8.47 20.51 6.56
CA GLU A 157 9.03 20.91 7.85
C GLU A 157 10.36 20.21 8.14
N PHE A 158 10.44 18.89 7.91
CA PHE A 158 11.70 18.15 8.05
C PHE A 158 12.77 18.64 7.07
N ALA A 159 12.41 19.07 5.86
CA ALA A 159 13.34 19.66 4.92
C ALA A 159 13.94 20.98 5.45
N PHE A 160 13.12 21.82 6.09
CA PHE A 160 13.59 23.06 6.73
C PHE A 160 14.42 22.77 7.97
N GLU A 161 14.07 21.78 8.76
CA GLU A 161 14.86 21.33 9.91
C GLU A 161 16.23 20.77 9.48
N LEU A 162 16.27 20.04 8.35
CA LEU A 162 17.50 19.50 7.79
C LEU A 162 18.43 20.61 7.26
N ARG A 163 17.85 21.67 6.69
CA ARG A 163 18.57 22.83 6.13
C ARG A 163 17.90 24.13 6.54
N ALA A 164 18.30 24.66 7.69
CA ALA A 164 17.72 25.89 8.24
C ALA A 164 17.82 27.10 7.30
N GLU A 165 18.85 27.15 6.44
CA GLU A 165 19.08 28.22 5.46
C GLU A 165 18.50 27.90 4.07
N LEU A 166 17.53 26.99 4.00
CA LEU A 166 16.88 26.66 2.73
C LEU A 166 16.14 27.90 2.18
N SER A 167 16.55 28.36 1.01
CA SER A 167 15.94 29.50 0.32
C SER A 167 15.46 29.17 -1.10
N ARG A 168 15.94 28.06 -1.68
CA ARG A 168 15.53 27.57 -3.02
C ARG A 168 15.28 26.08 -2.99
N LEU A 169 14.06 25.69 -3.36
CA LEU A 169 13.57 24.32 -3.41
C LEU A 169 13.14 23.97 -4.83
N ALA A 170 13.67 22.88 -5.38
CA ALA A 170 13.12 22.26 -6.56
C ALA A 170 12.00 21.29 -6.17
N VAL A 171 10.92 21.28 -6.93
CA VAL A 171 9.81 20.33 -6.77
C VAL A 171 9.66 19.57 -8.07
N LEU A 172 9.89 18.26 -8.04
CA LEU A 172 9.78 17.37 -9.18
C LEU A 172 8.51 16.54 -9.03
N PHE A 173 7.64 16.54 -10.04
CA PHE A 173 6.37 15.83 -9.97
C PHE A 173 5.91 15.34 -11.35
N ASP A 174 5.02 14.34 -11.35
CA ASP A 174 4.35 13.85 -12.55
C ASP A 174 3.15 14.74 -12.89
N SER A 175 3.18 15.39 -14.04
CA SER A 175 2.08 16.26 -14.50
C SER A 175 0.86 15.49 -15.01
N GLY A 176 0.97 14.18 -15.19
CA GLY A 176 -0.14 13.32 -15.61
C GLY A 176 -1.14 13.00 -14.47
N GLU A 177 -0.76 13.26 -13.20
CA GLU A 177 -1.57 12.92 -12.03
C GLU A 177 -2.03 14.17 -11.28
N SER A 178 -3.34 14.36 -11.14
CA SER A 178 -3.92 15.54 -10.47
C SER A 178 -3.56 15.63 -8.98
N ALA A 179 -3.36 14.49 -8.29
CA ALA A 179 -2.92 14.47 -6.89
C ALA A 179 -1.48 14.99 -6.77
N ALA A 180 -0.58 14.60 -7.68
CA ALA A 180 0.80 15.10 -7.71
C ALA A 180 0.87 16.61 -7.97
N GLN A 181 0.04 17.11 -8.86
CA GLN A 181 -0.08 18.56 -9.10
C GLN A 181 -0.51 19.29 -7.82
N ARG A 182 -1.57 18.80 -7.13
CA ARG A 182 -2.03 19.40 -5.87
C ARG A 182 -0.96 19.37 -4.78
N GLU A 183 -0.22 18.28 -4.66
CA GLU A 183 0.88 18.20 -3.69
C GLU A 183 1.97 19.21 -3.99
N ALA A 184 2.37 19.36 -5.26
CA ALA A 184 3.36 20.36 -5.70
C ALA A 184 2.89 21.80 -5.39
N GLU A 185 1.59 22.09 -5.55
CA GLU A 185 1.00 23.36 -5.17
C GLU A 185 1.02 23.60 -3.66
N VAL A 186 0.67 22.60 -2.85
CA VAL A 186 0.73 22.67 -1.39
C VAL A 186 2.16 22.91 -0.94
N VAL A 187 3.14 22.15 -1.44
CA VAL A 187 4.56 22.31 -1.15
C VAL A 187 5.02 23.75 -1.49
N SER A 188 4.65 24.26 -2.67
CA SER A 188 5.00 25.60 -3.11
C SER A 188 4.35 26.67 -2.23
N SER A 189 3.13 26.47 -1.79
CA SER A 189 2.42 27.39 -0.89
C SER A 189 3.06 27.45 0.49
N VAL A 190 3.37 26.29 1.07
CA VAL A 190 4.03 26.17 2.38
C VAL A 190 5.45 26.77 2.35
N ALA A 191 6.24 26.47 1.30
CA ALA A 191 7.57 27.02 1.10
C ALA A 191 7.54 28.55 1.02
N ARG A 192 6.58 29.12 0.29
CA ARG A 192 6.40 30.59 0.16
C ARG A 192 6.17 31.26 1.51
N LYS A 193 5.37 30.65 2.41
CA LYS A 193 5.13 31.16 3.77
C LYS A 193 6.44 31.25 4.59
N ARG A 194 7.41 30.41 4.27
CA ARG A 194 8.76 30.40 4.87
C ARG A 194 9.77 31.22 4.06
N LYS A 195 9.33 32.01 3.07
CA LYS A 195 10.18 32.83 2.17
C LYS A 195 11.17 31.96 1.35
N VAL A 196 10.82 30.69 1.08
CA VAL A 196 11.58 29.79 0.23
C VAL A 196 11.01 29.86 -1.19
N THR A 197 11.87 30.15 -2.16
CA THR A 197 11.51 30.16 -3.58
C THR A 197 11.42 28.71 -4.08
N THR A 198 10.29 28.34 -4.69
CA THR A 198 10.12 27.04 -5.34
C THR A 198 10.20 27.18 -6.85
N VAL A 199 10.82 26.18 -7.49
CA VAL A 199 10.76 25.99 -8.94
C VAL A 199 10.26 24.58 -9.19
N THR A 200 9.16 24.45 -9.91
CA THR A 200 8.53 23.18 -10.25
C THR A 200 9.07 22.63 -11.55
N PHE A 201 9.27 21.33 -11.61
CA PHE A 201 9.73 20.59 -12.78
C PHE A 201 8.78 19.43 -13.02
N GLU A 202 8.17 19.46 -14.17
CA GLU A 202 7.18 18.47 -14.60
C GLU A 202 7.88 17.36 -15.38
N VAL A 203 7.48 16.13 -15.13
CA VAL A 203 7.86 14.96 -15.90
C VAL A 203 6.61 14.15 -16.19
N HIS A 204 6.54 13.58 -17.39
CA HIS A 204 5.43 12.71 -17.78
C HIS A 204 5.92 11.42 -18.45
N ARG A 205 7.19 11.40 -18.83
CA ARG A 205 7.86 10.26 -19.47
C ARG A 205 9.28 10.19 -18.98
N LEU A 206 9.86 9.01 -19.01
CA LEU A 206 11.27 8.79 -18.65
C LEU A 206 12.22 9.75 -19.39
N SER A 207 11.95 10.03 -20.68
CA SER A 207 12.75 10.95 -21.51
C SER A 207 12.79 12.39 -20.97
N ASP A 208 11.79 12.80 -20.21
CA ASP A 208 11.69 14.18 -19.71
C ASP A 208 12.65 14.42 -18.53
N LEU A 209 13.06 13.36 -17.84
CA LEU A 209 13.85 13.43 -16.61
C LEU A 209 15.18 14.16 -16.82
N GLN A 210 15.92 13.84 -17.87
CA GLN A 210 17.20 14.48 -18.17
C GLN A 210 17.06 15.98 -18.44
N ALA A 211 16.04 16.36 -19.20
CA ALA A 211 15.75 17.76 -19.51
C ALA A 211 15.31 18.54 -18.25
N ALA A 212 14.49 17.91 -17.39
CA ALA A 212 14.07 18.48 -16.11
C ALA A 212 15.29 18.77 -15.21
N PHE A 213 16.20 17.79 -15.07
CA PHE A 213 17.41 17.98 -14.25
C PHE A 213 18.40 18.99 -14.87
N ALA A 214 18.55 19.03 -16.18
CA ALA A 214 19.36 20.05 -16.85
C ALA A 214 18.80 21.48 -16.64
N SER A 215 17.50 21.62 -16.65
CA SER A 215 16.82 22.90 -16.32
C SER A 215 16.94 23.22 -14.82
N MET A 216 16.78 22.23 -13.95
CA MET A 216 16.89 22.32 -12.50
C MET A 216 18.27 22.85 -12.07
N ALA A 217 19.34 22.41 -12.73
CA ALA A 217 20.70 22.87 -12.45
C ALA A 217 20.86 24.38 -12.59
N LYS A 218 20.13 25.01 -13.52
CA LYS A 218 20.17 26.48 -13.73
C LYS A 218 19.54 27.24 -12.55
N SER A 219 18.56 26.65 -11.87
CA SER A 219 17.90 27.27 -10.71
C SER A 219 18.72 27.15 -9.41
N ARG A 220 19.78 26.33 -9.41
CA ARG A 220 20.67 26.07 -8.27
C ARG A 220 19.90 25.78 -6.97
N PRO A 221 19.05 24.75 -6.94
CA PRO A 221 18.26 24.43 -5.75
C PRO A 221 19.18 23.93 -4.63
N GLN A 222 18.76 24.14 -3.40
CA GLN A 222 19.44 23.66 -2.22
C GLN A 222 18.85 22.35 -1.69
N ALA A 223 17.62 22.00 -2.12
CA ALA A 223 16.97 20.71 -1.88
C ALA A 223 16.05 20.39 -3.05
N LEU A 224 15.81 19.09 -3.25
CA LEU A 224 14.87 18.54 -4.20
C LEU A 224 13.76 17.83 -3.44
N TYR A 225 12.53 18.29 -3.61
CA TYR A 225 11.34 17.60 -3.18
C TYR A 225 10.78 16.78 -4.35
N VAL A 226 10.64 15.48 -4.16
CA VAL A 226 10.06 14.58 -5.17
C VAL A 226 8.68 14.17 -4.68
N VAL A 227 7.65 14.54 -5.44
CA VAL A 227 6.29 14.06 -5.23
C VAL A 227 6.23 12.61 -5.67
N ASP A 228 5.80 11.73 -4.77
CA ASP A 228 5.76 10.31 -5.06
C ASP A 228 4.46 9.89 -5.74
N ASN A 229 4.60 9.01 -6.71
CA ASN A 229 3.54 8.22 -7.31
C ASN A 229 4.16 6.96 -7.95
N PRO A 230 3.39 5.99 -8.45
CA PRO A 230 3.93 4.77 -9.06
C PRO A 230 4.95 5.02 -10.18
N PHE A 231 4.72 6.03 -11.03
CA PHE A 231 5.62 6.40 -12.12
C PHE A 231 6.96 6.95 -11.57
N MET A 232 6.91 7.89 -10.63
CA MET A 232 8.10 8.47 -9.99
C MET A 232 8.87 7.41 -9.19
N THR A 233 8.18 6.52 -8.48
CA THR A 233 8.78 5.38 -7.78
C THR A 233 9.52 4.45 -8.76
N GLY A 234 8.99 4.23 -9.96
CA GLY A 234 9.67 3.47 -11.02
C GLY A 234 11.03 4.07 -11.42
N MET A 235 11.16 5.39 -11.36
CA MET A 235 12.38 6.13 -11.72
C MET A 235 13.27 6.51 -10.53
N ARG A 236 12.94 6.10 -9.31
CA ARG A 236 13.59 6.55 -8.06
C ARG A 236 15.11 6.45 -8.07
N GLY A 237 15.67 5.37 -8.65
CA GLY A 237 17.11 5.18 -8.75
C GLY A 237 17.79 6.20 -9.68
N GLN A 238 17.17 6.51 -10.81
CA GLN A 238 17.68 7.52 -11.75
C GLN A 238 17.55 8.92 -11.16
N ILE A 239 16.43 9.24 -10.52
CA ILE A 239 16.22 10.52 -9.81
C ILE A 239 17.27 10.69 -8.73
N ALA A 240 17.51 9.65 -7.91
CA ALA A 240 18.52 9.71 -6.84
C ALA A 240 19.94 9.90 -7.39
N ALA A 241 20.30 9.21 -8.47
CA ALA A 241 21.61 9.37 -9.11
C ALA A 241 21.82 10.80 -9.64
N LEU A 242 20.82 11.38 -10.31
CA LEU A 242 20.88 12.75 -10.82
C LEU A 242 20.91 13.77 -9.69
N ALA A 243 20.14 13.60 -8.63
CA ALA A 243 20.17 14.47 -7.44
C ALA A 243 21.55 14.44 -6.76
N LEU A 244 22.16 13.25 -6.65
CA LEU A 244 23.51 13.09 -6.10
C LEU A 244 24.57 13.79 -6.98
N GLN A 245 24.49 13.64 -8.31
CA GLN A 245 25.39 14.36 -9.25
C GLN A 245 25.29 15.87 -9.10
N MET A 246 24.08 16.40 -8.90
CA MET A 246 23.85 17.82 -8.61
C MET A 246 24.24 18.24 -7.19
N ARG A 247 24.61 17.30 -6.31
CA ARG A 247 24.83 17.51 -4.86
C ARG A 247 23.64 18.15 -4.15
N VAL A 248 22.44 17.76 -4.52
CA VAL A 248 21.19 18.27 -3.95
C VAL A 248 20.53 17.18 -3.12
N PRO A 249 20.25 17.41 -1.81
CA PRO A 249 19.54 16.45 -0.98
C PRO A 249 18.12 16.26 -1.48
N MET A 250 17.73 15.01 -1.65
CA MET A 250 16.41 14.61 -2.06
C MET A 250 15.55 14.29 -0.84
N ILE A 251 14.32 14.78 -0.84
CA ILE A 251 13.28 14.52 0.16
C ILE A 251 12.07 13.98 -0.59
N SER A 252 11.44 12.95 -0.07
CA SER A 252 10.25 12.35 -0.67
C SER A 252 9.36 11.69 0.39
N GLU A 253 8.33 11.01 -0.03
CA GLU A 253 7.39 10.32 0.84
C GLU A 253 7.82 8.88 1.13
N ALA A 254 7.93 8.07 0.09
CA ALA A 254 8.04 6.63 0.23
C ALA A 254 9.43 6.17 0.69
N ARG A 255 9.43 5.14 1.51
CA ARG A 255 10.62 4.42 1.95
C ARG A 255 11.55 4.01 0.79
N SER A 256 10.99 3.66 -0.36
CA SER A 256 11.76 3.29 -1.56
C SER A 256 12.68 4.39 -2.04
N PHE A 257 12.32 5.66 -1.87
CA PHE A 257 13.19 6.78 -2.17
C PHE A 257 14.34 6.92 -1.16
N ALA A 258 14.10 6.66 0.14
CA ALA A 258 15.19 6.61 1.12
C ALA A 258 16.20 5.51 0.77
N GLU A 259 15.74 4.34 0.39
CA GLU A 259 16.56 3.20 -0.04
C GLU A 259 17.33 3.50 -1.35
N ALA A 260 16.75 4.30 -2.25
CA ALA A 260 17.39 4.74 -3.49
C ALA A 260 18.41 5.89 -3.29
N GLY A 261 18.36 6.63 -2.18
CA GLY A 261 19.32 7.70 -1.89
C GLY A 261 18.71 9.04 -1.47
N ALA A 262 17.41 9.13 -1.20
CA ALA A 262 16.86 10.31 -0.54
C ALA A 262 17.44 10.45 0.87
N VAL A 263 17.80 11.67 1.26
CA VAL A 263 18.35 11.96 2.61
C VAL A 263 17.28 11.75 3.68
N LEU A 264 16.04 12.07 3.34
CA LEU A 264 14.93 11.98 4.25
C LEU A 264 13.64 11.59 3.50
N THR A 265 12.86 10.69 4.09
CA THR A 265 11.48 10.45 3.67
C THR A 265 10.55 10.47 4.88
N TYR A 266 9.33 10.97 4.68
CA TYR A 266 8.28 10.93 5.67
C TYR A 266 6.94 10.67 4.99
N GLY A 267 6.29 9.58 5.34
CA GLY A 267 5.02 9.18 4.76
C GLY A 267 4.36 8.04 5.53
N ALA A 268 3.23 7.59 5.00
CA ALA A 268 2.50 6.47 5.58
C ALA A 268 3.35 5.19 5.55
N LYS A 269 3.20 4.36 6.58
CA LYS A 269 3.93 3.10 6.69
C LYS A 269 3.29 2.02 5.83
N ASP A 270 3.97 1.62 4.76
CA ASP A 270 3.46 0.65 3.77
C ASP A 270 2.85 -0.60 4.42
N SER A 271 3.56 -1.21 5.37
CA SER A 271 3.10 -2.45 6.01
C SER A 271 1.81 -2.28 6.80
N HIS A 272 1.57 -1.09 7.37
CA HIS A 272 0.30 -0.77 8.03
C HIS A 272 -0.83 -0.68 7.02
N LEU A 273 -0.63 0.06 5.92
CA LEU A 273 -1.65 0.23 4.88
C LEU A 273 -2.08 -1.12 4.29
N LEU A 274 -1.11 -2.00 4.00
CA LEU A 274 -1.39 -3.29 3.38
C LEU A 274 -2.08 -4.27 4.34
N ARG A 275 -1.72 -4.28 5.63
CA ARG A 275 -2.48 -5.02 6.65
C ARG A 275 -3.90 -4.49 6.77
N ARG A 276 -4.10 -3.16 6.73
CA ARG A 276 -5.47 -2.59 6.70
C ARG A 276 -6.22 -3.01 5.45
N GLY A 277 -5.57 -3.07 4.29
CA GLY A 277 -6.14 -3.62 3.05
C GLY A 277 -6.62 -5.06 3.21
N ALA A 278 -5.84 -5.92 3.87
CA ALA A 278 -6.24 -7.29 4.19
C ALA A 278 -7.49 -7.37 5.09
N VAL A 279 -7.62 -6.44 6.06
CA VAL A 279 -8.84 -6.33 6.89
C VAL A 279 -10.07 -5.99 6.06
N TYR A 280 -9.93 -5.15 5.02
CA TYR A 280 -11.03 -4.85 4.10
C TYR A 280 -11.42 -6.06 3.27
N VAL A 281 -10.43 -6.82 2.80
CA VAL A 281 -10.65 -8.09 2.10
C VAL A 281 -11.42 -9.07 2.99
N ASP A 282 -10.99 -9.26 4.23
CA ASP A 282 -11.68 -10.13 5.20
C ASP A 282 -13.15 -9.73 5.40
N LYS A 283 -13.42 -8.44 5.63
CA LYS A 283 -14.77 -7.92 5.78
C LYS A 283 -15.66 -8.23 4.56
N ILE A 284 -15.10 -8.04 3.35
CA ILE A 284 -15.82 -8.27 2.09
C ILE A 284 -16.08 -9.77 1.88
N LEU A 285 -15.11 -10.64 2.12
CA LEU A 285 -15.27 -12.09 2.03
C LEU A 285 -16.31 -12.62 3.04
N LYS A 286 -16.49 -11.90 4.16
CA LYS A 286 -17.55 -12.16 5.16
C LYS A 286 -18.88 -11.48 4.84
N GLY A 287 -19.04 -10.90 3.65
CA GLY A 287 -20.30 -10.38 3.14
C GLY A 287 -20.52 -8.87 3.29
N ALA A 288 -19.54 -8.11 3.78
CA ALA A 288 -19.65 -6.65 3.81
C ALA A 288 -19.63 -6.07 2.39
N LYS A 289 -20.44 -5.04 2.14
CA LYS A 289 -20.47 -4.35 0.85
C LYS A 289 -19.39 -3.28 0.79
N PRO A 290 -18.55 -3.23 -0.26
CA PRO A 290 -17.49 -2.21 -0.39
C PRO A 290 -17.98 -0.79 -0.23
N GLY A 291 -19.13 -0.46 -0.83
CA GLY A 291 -19.71 0.88 -0.80
C GLY A 291 -20.15 1.38 0.58
N ASP A 292 -20.33 0.46 1.54
CA ASP A 292 -20.70 0.77 2.93
C ASP A 292 -19.48 0.81 3.86
N LEU A 293 -18.31 0.38 3.37
CA LEU A 293 -17.06 0.40 4.14
C LEU A 293 -16.33 1.74 3.91
N PRO A 294 -16.18 2.58 4.96
CA PRO A 294 -15.44 3.83 4.83
C PRO A 294 -14.01 3.60 4.34
N ILE A 295 -13.52 4.48 3.49
CA ILE A 295 -12.09 4.49 3.11
C ILE A 295 -11.32 5.09 4.29
N GLU A 296 -10.37 4.32 4.82
CA GLU A 296 -9.56 4.74 5.95
C GLU A 296 -8.39 5.62 5.49
N GLN A 297 -8.02 6.55 6.35
CA GLN A 297 -6.77 7.31 6.23
C GLN A 297 -5.69 6.64 7.08
N PRO A 298 -4.39 6.74 6.71
CA PRO A 298 -3.32 6.15 7.50
C PRO A 298 -3.24 6.80 8.88
N THR A 299 -2.92 6.00 9.88
CA THR A 299 -2.68 6.44 11.26
C THR A 299 -1.23 6.23 11.69
N GLU A 300 -0.47 5.44 10.93
CA GLU A 300 0.94 5.20 11.17
C GLU A 300 1.79 5.80 10.05
N PHE A 301 2.75 6.63 10.44
CA PHE A 301 3.71 7.29 9.56
C PHE A 301 5.12 6.89 9.97
N GLU A 302 6.06 6.93 9.02
CA GLU A 302 7.47 6.68 9.32
C GLU A 302 8.36 7.80 8.80
N LEU A 303 9.31 8.22 9.64
CA LEU A 303 10.42 9.09 9.29
C LEU A 303 11.67 8.24 9.06
N ILE A 304 12.18 8.23 7.83
CA ILE A 304 13.42 7.52 7.50
C ILE A 304 14.50 8.53 7.17
N VAL A 305 15.66 8.36 7.79
CA VAL A 305 16.84 9.18 7.52
C VAL A 305 17.94 8.30 6.92
N ASN A 306 18.47 8.71 5.78
CA ASN A 306 19.60 8.04 5.13
C ASN A 306 20.92 8.80 5.39
N LEU A 307 21.66 8.35 6.39
CA LEU A 307 22.96 8.93 6.73
C LEU A 307 24.03 8.67 5.67
N LYS A 308 23.94 7.56 4.92
CA LYS A 308 24.86 7.28 3.81
C LYS A 308 24.69 8.33 2.72
N ALA A 309 23.46 8.68 2.35
CA ALA A 309 23.17 9.73 1.38
C ALA A 309 23.57 11.11 1.91
N ALA A 310 23.25 11.41 3.17
CA ALA A 310 23.65 12.67 3.81
C ALA A 310 25.17 12.84 3.81
N LYS A 311 25.92 11.80 4.18
CA LYS A 311 27.39 11.81 4.18
C LYS A 311 27.97 12.04 2.77
N ALA A 312 27.40 11.39 1.74
CA ALA A 312 27.84 11.58 0.36
C ALA A 312 27.65 13.01 -0.14
N LEU A 313 26.67 13.73 0.42
CA LEU A 313 26.37 15.14 0.11
C LEU A 313 27.08 16.14 1.06
N GLY A 314 27.81 15.65 2.06
CA GLY A 314 28.44 16.51 3.08
C GLY A 314 27.43 17.17 4.03
N ILE A 315 26.25 16.58 4.21
CA ILE A 315 25.17 17.12 5.04
C ILE A 315 25.26 16.49 6.43
N ARG A 316 25.30 17.35 7.46
CA ARG A 316 25.13 16.92 8.85
C ARG A 316 23.64 16.91 9.18
N VAL A 317 23.11 15.73 9.49
CA VAL A 317 21.73 15.61 9.98
C VAL A 317 21.69 16.00 11.45
N PRO A 318 20.82 16.95 11.86
CA PRO A 318 20.66 17.33 13.26
C PRO A 318 20.22 16.15 14.16
N SER A 319 20.71 16.11 15.41
CA SER A 319 20.44 15.00 16.34
C SER A 319 18.95 14.85 16.61
N PHE A 320 18.22 15.95 16.75
CA PHE A 320 16.78 15.92 17.01
C PHE A 320 15.94 15.32 15.87
N ILE A 321 16.44 15.32 14.61
CA ILE A 321 15.82 14.58 13.49
C ILE A 321 16.10 13.09 13.65
N LEU A 322 17.34 12.73 14.03
CA LEU A 322 17.72 11.32 14.23
C LEU A 322 16.97 10.67 15.40
N GLU A 323 16.72 11.43 16.47
CA GLU A 323 15.94 10.98 17.64
C GLU A 323 14.47 10.71 17.30
N ARG A 324 13.94 11.39 16.29
CA ARG A 324 12.57 11.22 15.78
C ARG A 324 12.46 10.20 14.66
N ALA A 325 13.59 9.74 14.11
CA ALA A 325 13.59 8.82 13.00
C ALA A 325 13.19 7.40 13.44
N ASP A 326 12.18 6.84 12.79
CA ASP A 326 11.77 5.44 12.98
C ASP A 326 12.83 4.49 12.41
N ARG A 327 13.56 4.95 11.38
CA ARG A 327 14.63 4.18 10.75
C ARG A 327 15.78 5.07 10.30
N VAL A 328 17.00 4.59 10.53
CA VAL A 328 18.24 5.22 10.05
C VAL A 328 19.01 4.25 9.16
N ILE A 329 19.22 4.62 7.89
CA ILE A 329 20.06 3.89 6.92
C ILE A 329 21.52 4.39 7.10
N ARG A 330 22.44 3.47 7.41
CA ARG A 330 23.85 3.73 7.68
C ARG A 330 24.76 3.15 6.61
#